data_f8473ad1fda834aa6fe575b5203f2de4
#
_entry.id   f8473ad1fda834aa6fe575b5203f2de4
#
_cell.length_a   1.000
_cell.length_b   1.000
_cell.length_c   1.000
_cell.angle_alpha   90.00
_cell.angle_beta   90.00
_cell.angle_gamma   90.00
#
_symmetry.space_group_name_H-M   'P 1'
#
loop_
_entity.id
_entity.type
_entity.pdbx_description
1 polymer ?
#
loop_
_entity_poly.entity_id
_entity_poly.type
_entity_poly.pdbx_seq_one_letter_code
_entity_poly.pdbx_strand_id
1 'polypeptide(L)'
;MRLGYRFVTSTLRLFFKLFHGHRVYGLENLPKGAAIIAPNHLSLYDPPIIGASIREELHFLAKQELFEYPLLGRLIRNLNSHPVTGAGQELQSLKMICQLLQKGEKVVIFPEGARSPDGEILPLKTGVSMLALRCNVPVVPVSIQGSFEIWPIQEKWPKLTGKTSCTIGKPIYPSEFSGMKKHEAMDALTEALLKALQELQEKGQ
;
A
#
# COMPACT_ATOMS: atom_id res chain seq x y z
N MET A 1 -18.65 2.28 4.02
CA MET A 1 -17.77 1.17 4.44
C MET A 1 -18.61 0.00 4.92
N ARG A 2 -18.40 -1.21 4.36
CA ARG A 2 -19.15 -2.43 4.68
C ARG A 2 -18.92 -2.86 6.13
N LEU A 3 -19.95 -3.36 6.81
CA LEU A 3 -19.87 -3.75 8.24
C LEU A 3 -18.75 -4.77 8.51
N GLY A 4 -18.63 -5.80 7.67
CA GLY A 4 -17.58 -6.82 7.83
C GLY A 4 -16.17 -6.27 7.68
N TYR A 5 -15.92 -5.40 6.70
CA TYR A 5 -14.64 -4.73 6.52
C TYR A 5 -14.30 -3.88 7.76
N ARG A 6 -15.27 -3.10 8.22
CA ARG A 6 -15.14 -2.25 9.40
C ARG A 6 -14.83 -3.03 10.67
N PHE A 7 -15.50 -4.16 10.86
CA PHE A 7 -15.26 -5.04 12.01
C PHE A 7 -13.82 -5.58 12.01
N VAL A 8 -13.38 -6.17 10.89
CA VAL A 8 -12.02 -6.74 10.77
C VAL A 8 -10.96 -5.66 10.96
N THR A 9 -11.05 -4.51 10.27
CA THR A 9 -10.05 -3.46 10.39
C THR A 9 -10.03 -2.80 11.77
N SER A 10 -11.17 -2.73 12.46
CA SER A 10 -11.22 -2.25 13.85
C SER A 10 -10.57 -3.25 14.81
N THR A 11 -10.79 -4.54 14.63
CA THR A 11 -10.12 -5.60 15.40
C THR A 11 -8.60 -5.56 15.17
N LEU A 12 -8.16 -5.44 13.91
CA LEU A 12 -6.72 -5.28 13.59
C LEU A 12 -6.12 -4.03 14.24
N ARG A 13 -6.85 -2.90 14.21
CA ARG A 13 -6.40 -1.66 14.87
C ARG A 13 -6.22 -1.84 16.36
N LEU A 14 -7.18 -2.50 17.03
CA LEU A 14 -7.08 -2.79 18.44
C LEU A 14 -5.89 -3.73 18.73
N PHE A 15 -5.73 -4.77 17.94
CA PHE A 15 -4.60 -5.71 18.03
C PHE A 15 -3.26 -4.99 17.90
N PHE A 16 -3.04 -4.24 16.82
CA PHE A 16 -1.78 -3.51 16.62
C PHE A 16 -1.53 -2.45 17.68
N LYS A 17 -2.59 -1.80 18.18
CA LYS A 17 -2.46 -0.84 19.28
C LYS A 17 -2.00 -1.49 20.58
N LEU A 18 -2.58 -2.63 20.94
CA LEU A 18 -2.29 -3.32 22.21
C LEU A 18 -0.95 -4.06 22.19
N PHE A 19 -0.66 -4.78 21.11
CA PHE A 19 0.51 -5.66 21.05
C PHE A 19 1.74 -4.99 20.40
N HIS A 20 1.53 -4.00 19.53
CA HIS A 20 2.59 -3.35 18.77
C HIS A 20 2.62 -1.82 18.98
N GLY A 21 1.93 -1.28 19.97
CA GLY A 21 1.94 0.16 20.25
C GLY A 21 1.70 1.05 19.03
N HIS A 22 0.94 0.54 18.05
CA HIS A 22 0.81 1.13 16.71
C HIS A 22 0.35 2.58 16.74
N ARG A 23 1.06 3.43 15.99
CA ARG A 23 0.75 4.86 15.85
C ARG A 23 0.56 5.22 14.38
N VAL A 24 -0.34 6.16 14.12
CA VAL A 24 -0.64 6.65 12.77
C VAL A 24 -0.48 8.16 12.73
N TYR A 25 0.21 8.65 11.71
CA TYR A 25 0.49 10.07 11.49
C TYR A 25 0.09 10.47 10.08
N GLY A 26 -0.27 11.75 9.88
CA GLY A 26 -0.52 12.31 8.56
C GLY A 26 -1.85 11.88 7.93
N LEU A 27 -2.85 11.44 8.69
CA LEU A 27 -4.17 11.06 8.17
C LEU A 27 -4.85 12.21 7.40
N GLU A 28 -4.56 13.44 7.75
CA GLU A 28 -5.03 14.66 7.08
C GLU A 28 -4.53 14.80 5.64
N ASN A 29 -3.46 14.10 5.28
CA ASN A 29 -2.91 14.07 3.93
C ASN A 29 -3.69 13.17 2.96
N LEU A 30 -4.62 12.35 3.46
CA LEU A 30 -5.42 11.48 2.59
C LEU A 30 -6.37 12.32 1.73
N PRO A 31 -6.26 12.25 0.40
CA PRO A 31 -7.17 12.98 -0.48
C PRO A 31 -8.57 12.37 -0.42
N LYS A 32 -9.59 13.20 -0.65
CA LYS A 32 -10.95 12.71 -0.86
C LYS A 32 -11.03 12.02 -2.24
N GLY A 33 -11.73 10.87 -2.30
CA GLY A 33 -11.92 10.11 -3.55
C GLY A 33 -10.75 9.21 -3.90
N ALA A 34 -10.57 8.98 -5.20
CA ALA A 34 -9.58 8.05 -5.73
C ALA A 34 -8.14 8.44 -5.42
N ALA A 35 -7.34 7.47 -5.05
CA ALA A 35 -5.90 7.64 -4.87
C ALA A 35 -5.17 6.29 -4.96
N ILE A 36 -3.92 6.30 -5.32
CA ILE A 36 -3.02 5.16 -5.14
C ILE A 36 -2.26 5.37 -3.83
N ILE A 37 -2.47 4.49 -2.88
CA ILE A 37 -1.71 4.44 -1.63
C ILE A 37 -0.46 3.61 -1.92
N ALA A 38 0.71 4.21 -1.79
CA ALA A 38 1.99 3.62 -2.17
C ALA A 38 2.91 3.44 -0.95
N PRO A 39 2.76 2.35 -0.18
CA PRO A 39 3.61 2.08 0.98
C PRO A 39 4.91 1.36 0.58
N ASN A 40 5.95 1.46 1.44
CA ASN A 40 7.07 0.53 1.43
C ASN A 40 6.61 -0.88 1.84
N HIS A 41 7.38 -1.92 1.47
CA HIS A 41 6.99 -3.32 1.69
C HIS A 41 8.08 -4.12 2.39
N LEU A 42 7.93 -4.33 3.68
CA LEU A 42 8.92 -4.96 4.57
C LEU A 42 8.44 -6.30 5.13
N SER A 43 7.12 -6.50 5.24
CA SER A 43 6.53 -7.58 6.01
C SER A 43 5.19 -8.08 5.44
N LEU A 44 4.80 -9.28 5.82
CA LEU A 44 3.41 -9.75 5.63
C LEU A 44 2.41 -8.95 6.49
N TYR A 45 2.88 -8.22 7.50
CA TYR A 45 2.04 -7.35 8.32
C TYR A 45 1.69 -6.02 7.65
N ASP A 46 2.36 -5.62 6.57
CA ASP A 46 2.13 -4.30 5.95
C ASP A 46 0.70 -4.11 5.45
N PRO A 47 0.07 -5.05 4.68
CA PRO A 47 -1.31 -4.88 4.27
C PRO A 47 -2.30 -4.75 5.44
N PRO A 48 -2.27 -5.60 6.49
CA PRO A 48 -3.10 -5.42 7.67
C PRO A 48 -2.80 -4.15 8.47
N ILE A 49 -1.54 -3.69 8.54
CA ILE A 49 -1.18 -2.40 9.17
C ILE A 49 -1.82 -1.24 8.42
N ILE A 50 -1.73 -1.20 7.08
CA ILE A 50 -2.39 -0.17 6.27
C ILE A 50 -3.90 -0.19 6.48
N GLY A 51 -4.53 -1.36 6.42
CA GLY A 51 -5.97 -1.52 6.64
C GLY A 51 -6.42 -1.11 8.05
N ALA A 52 -5.55 -1.29 9.07
CA ALA A 52 -5.79 -0.82 10.43
C ALA A 52 -5.58 0.70 10.57
N SER A 53 -4.68 1.29 9.80
CA SER A 53 -4.31 2.71 9.89
C SER A 53 -5.35 3.63 9.23
N ILE A 54 -5.77 3.30 8.02
CA ILE A 54 -6.68 4.12 7.22
C ILE A 54 -8.14 3.69 7.49
N ARG A 55 -9.00 4.66 7.83
CA ARG A 55 -10.40 4.41 8.20
C ARG A 55 -11.36 4.48 6.99
N GLU A 56 -10.87 4.11 5.83
CA GLU A 56 -11.65 4.04 4.59
C GLU A 56 -11.54 2.63 4.01
N GLU A 57 -12.41 2.26 3.08
CA GLU A 57 -12.22 1.02 2.34
C GLU A 57 -11.06 1.16 1.38
N LEU A 58 -10.15 0.19 1.44
CA LEU A 58 -8.99 0.10 0.56
C LEU A 58 -9.12 -1.16 -0.28
N HIS A 59 -8.62 -1.09 -1.50
CA HIS A 59 -8.47 -2.24 -2.37
C HIS A 59 -7.00 -2.65 -2.42
N PHE A 60 -6.74 -3.94 -2.28
CA PHE A 60 -5.39 -4.49 -2.26
C PHE A 60 -5.16 -5.40 -3.46
N LEU A 61 -3.90 -5.49 -3.88
CA LEU A 61 -3.46 -6.48 -4.85
C LEU A 61 -2.71 -7.59 -4.10
N ALA A 62 -3.09 -8.82 -4.32
CA ALA A 62 -2.48 -9.96 -3.64
C ALA A 62 -2.18 -11.09 -4.64
N LYS A 63 -1.13 -11.86 -4.37
CA LYS A 63 -0.76 -13.01 -5.20
C LYS A 63 -1.90 -14.02 -5.27
N GLN A 64 -2.12 -14.60 -6.46
CA GLN A 64 -3.18 -15.58 -6.72
C GLN A 64 -3.16 -16.73 -5.72
N GLU A 65 -1.98 -17.23 -5.35
CA GLU A 65 -1.82 -18.39 -4.46
C GLU A 65 -2.43 -18.15 -3.07
N LEU A 66 -2.50 -16.88 -2.60
CA LEU A 66 -3.13 -16.57 -1.30
C LEU A 66 -4.65 -16.80 -1.30
N PHE A 67 -5.27 -16.80 -2.47
CA PHE A 67 -6.71 -17.03 -2.62
C PHE A 67 -7.07 -18.53 -2.67
N GLU A 68 -6.08 -19.41 -2.80
CA GLU A 68 -6.26 -20.87 -2.81
C GLU A 68 -6.46 -21.43 -1.41
N TYR A 69 -5.99 -20.72 -0.37
CA TYR A 69 -6.25 -21.08 1.02
C TYR A 69 -7.71 -20.76 1.40
N PRO A 70 -8.57 -21.76 1.75
CA PRO A 70 -10.02 -21.56 1.85
C PRO A 70 -10.45 -20.45 2.83
N LEU A 71 -9.86 -20.41 4.01
CA LEU A 71 -10.18 -19.41 5.03
C LEU A 71 -9.55 -18.04 4.72
N LEU A 72 -8.25 -18.03 4.39
CA LEU A 72 -7.52 -16.81 4.07
C LEU A 72 -8.08 -16.18 2.79
N GLY A 73 -8.28 -16.97 1.73
CA GLY A 73 -8.82 -16.48 0.46
C GLY A 73 -10.20 -15.84 0.62
N ARG A 74 -11.09 -16.43 1.45
CA ARG A 74 -12.39 -15.82 1.75
C ARG A 74 -12.24 -14.52 2.53
N LEU A 75 -11.35 -14.48 3.53
CA LEU A 75 -11.09 -13.30 4.34
C LEU A 75 -10.58 -12.14 3.48
N ILE A 76 -9.52 -12.36 2.70
CA ILE A 76 -8.90 -11.29 1.91
C ILE A 76 -9.81 -10.79 0.79
N ARG A 77 -10.64 -11.65 0.17
CA ARG A 77 -11.69 -11.22 -0.77
C ARG A 77 -12.69 -10.26 -0.10
N ASN A 78 -13.12 -10.60 1.12
CA ASN A 78 -14.02 -9.74 1.90
C ASN A 78 -13.37 -8.41 2.31
N LEU A 79 -12.04 -8.36 2.34
CA LEU A 79 -11.23 -7.16 2.58
C LEU A 79 -10.78 -6.46 1.28
N ASN A 80 -11.53 -6.63 0.19
CA ASN A 80 -11.24 -5.99 -1.11
C ASN A 80 -9.87 -6.34 -1.70
N SER A 81 -9.33 -7.53 -1.39
CA SER A 81 -8.12 -7.98 -2.07
C SER A 81 -8.47 -8.60 -3.43
N HIS A 82 -7.71 -8.23 -4.44
CA HIS A 82 -7.88 -8.69 -5.81
C HIS A 82 -6.67 -9.54 -6.21
N PRO A 83 -6.90 -10.71 -6.81
CA PRO A 83 -5.80 -11.54 -7.25
C PRO A 83 -5.05 -10.86 -8.41
N VAL A 84 -3.72 -10.88 -8.31
CA VAL A 84 -2.85 -10.59 -9.44
C VAL A 84 -2.14 -11.86 -9.83
N THR A 85 -2.29 -12.23 -11.07
CA THR A 85 -1.61 -13.37 -11.68
C THR A 85 -0.33 -12.89 -12.35
N GLY A 86 0.67 -13.80 -12.44
CA GLY A 86 1.96 -13.52 -13.06
C GLY A 86 1.87 -13.18 -14.56
N ALA A 87 2.99 -13.30 -15.26
CA ALA A 87 3.14 -12.94 -16.67
C ALA A 87 1.97 -13.38 -17.56
N GLY A 88 1.43 -12.44 -18.35
CA GLY A 88 0.33 -12.64 -19.29
C GLY A 88 -1.03 -12.07 -18.90
N GLN A 89 -1.26 -11.73 -17.63
CA GLN A 89 -2.52 -11.11 -17.17
C GLN A 89 -2.35 -9.68 -16.62
N GLU A 90 -1.20 -9.08 -16.86
CA GLU A 90 -0.90 -7.71 -16.42
C GLU A 90 -1.93 -6.70 -16.93
N LEU A 91 -2.40 -6.85 -18.17
CA LEU A 91 -3.42 -5.97 -18.76
C LEU A 91 -4.77 -6.05 -18.05
N GLN A 92 -5.16 -7.23 -17.55
CA GLN A 92 -6.41 -7.38 -16.79
C GLN A 92 -6.32 -6.71 -15.43
N SER A 93 -5.19 -6.90 -14.72
CA SER A 93 -4.91 -6.23 -13.46
C SER A 93 -4.90 -4.70 -13.62
N LEU A 94 -4.26 -4.19 -14.67
CA LEU A 94 -4.25 -2.75 -14.97
C LEU A 94 -5.66 -2.20 -15.25
N LYS A 95 -6.49 -2.91 -16.05
CA LYS A 95 -7.87 -2.52 -16.32
C LYS A 95 -8.69 -2.48 -15.04
N MET A 96 -8.57 -3.50 -14.22
CA MET A 96 -9.29 -3.59 -12.93
C MET A 96 -8.91 -2.43 -12.01
N ILE A 97 -7.61 -2.14 -11.85
CA ILE A 97 -7.13 -1.03 -11.02
C ILE A 97 -7.69 0.31 -11.56
N CYS A 98 -7.61 0.55 -12.86
CA CYS A 98 -8.17 1.77 -13.45
C CYS A 98 -9.69 1.88 -13.21
N GLN A 99 -10.44 0.78 -13.29
CA GLN A 99 -11.88 0.79 -12.99
C GLN A 99 -12.18 1.13 -11.53
N LEU A 100 -11.38 0.64 -10.57
CA LEU A 100 -11.51 0.98 -9.16
C LEU A 100 -11.24 2.47 -8.94
N LEU A 101 -10.14 2.98 -9.49
CA LEU A 101 -9.78 4.40 -9.40
C LEU A 101 -10.85 5.31 -10.05
N GLN A 102 -11.43 4.91 -11.19
CA GLN A 102 -12.53 5.64 -11.84
C GLN A 102 -13.82 5.68 -10.98
N LYS A 103 -14.03 4.69 -10.12
CA LYS A 103 -15.15 4.66 -9.17
C LYS A 103 -14.90 5.51 -7.91
N GLY A 104 -13.74 6.16 -7.80
CA GLY A 104 -13.38 6.95 -6.63
C GLY A 104 -12.73 6.15 -5.51
N GLU A 105 -12.39 4.87 -5.76
CA GLU A 105 -11.82 3.99 -4.74
C GLU A 105 -10.32 4.22 -4.55
N LYS A 106 -9.81 3.88 -3.36
CA LYS A 106 -8.38 3.90 -3.05
C LYS A 106 -7.76 2.52 -3.25
N VAL A 107 -6.67 2.44 -3.98
CA VAL A 107 -5.95 1.19 -4.26
C VAL A 107 -4.57 1.23 -3.64
N VAL A 108 -4.24 0.20 -2.85
CA VAL A 108 -2.90 0.03 -2.26
C VAL A 108 -2.04 -0.76 -3.22
N ILE A 109 -0.90 -0.18 -3.59
CA ILE A 109 0.09 -0.80 -4.48
C ILE A 109 1.46 -0.60 -3.86
N PHE A 110 2.14 -1.69 -3.55
CA PHE A 110 3.53 -1.67 -3.09
C PHE A 110 4.44 -1.41 -4.30
N PRO A 111 5.10 -0.23 -4.41
CA PRO A 111 5.81 0.15 -5.62
C PRO A 111 7.07 -0.67 -5.87
N GLU A 112 7.61 -1.29 -4.84
CA GLU A 112 8.77 -2.20 -4.90
C GLU A 112 8.43 -3.52 -5.62
N GLY A 113 7.17 -3.97 -5.52
CA GLY A 113 6.68 -5.22 -6.11
C GLY A 113 7.18 -6.49 -5.45
N ALA A 114 7.97 -6.38 -4.37
CA ALA A 114 8.44 -7.47 -3.53
C ALA A 114 8.68 -6.94 -2.10
N ARG A 115 8.75 -7.83 -1.11
CA ARG A 115 9.17 -7.47 0.24
C ARG A 115 10.69 -7.31 0.30
N SER A 116 11.13 -6.29 1.00
CA SER A 116 12.55 -6.07 1.28
C SER A 116 13.14 -7.22 2.10
N PRO A 117 14.32 -7.73 1.74
CA PRO A 117 14.99 -8.78 2.50
C PRO A 117 15.80 -8.25 3.70
N ASP A 118 16.14 -6.97 3.72
CA ASP A 118 17.04 -6.34 4.67
C ASP A 118 16.45 -5.15 5.44
N GLY A 119 15.21 -4.78 5.11
CA GLY A 119 14.51 -3.65 5.74
C GLY A 119 14.68 -2.31 5.02
N GLU A 120 15.52 -2.26 3.98
CA GLU A 120 15.72 -1.06 3.16
C GLU A 120 14.67 -0.97 2.04
N ILE A 121 14.37 0.24 1.57
CA ILE A 121 13.45 0.44 0.45
C ILE A 121 14.09 -0.08 -0.84
N LEU A 122 13.44 -1.00 -1.51
CA LEU A 122 13.89 -1.53 -2.79
C LEU A 122 13.66 -0.50 -3.92
N PRO A 123 14.38 -0.63 -5.05
CA PRO A 123 14.11 0.18 -6.24
C PRO A 123 12.63 0.10 -6.65
N LEU A 124 12.02 1.27 -6.88
CA LEU A 124 10.61 1.34 -7.24
C LEU A 124 10.38 0.99 -8.72
N LYS A 125 9.29 0.29 -8.98
CA LYS A 125 8.80 0.01 -10.34
C LYS A 125 7.93 1.17 -10.82
N THR A 126 7.99 1.48 -12.10
CA THR A 126 7.23 2.57 -12.73
C THR A 126 5.72 2.31 -12.86
N GLY A 127 5.24 1.13 -12.44
CA GLY A 127 3.82 0.75 -12.55
C GLY A 127 2.87 1.68 -11.80
N VAL A 128 3.26 2.16 -10.62
CA VAL A 128 2.47 3.14 -9.83
C VAL A 128 2.37 4.46 -10.58
N SER A 129 3.49 4.98 -11.06
CA SER A 129 3.56 6.25 -11.81
C SER A 129 2.77 6.17 -13.11
N MET A 130 2.87 5.06 -13.84
CA MET A 130 2.10 4.81 -15.06
C MET A 130 0.59 4.84 -14.77
N LEU A 131 0.12 4.18 -13.71
CA LEU A 131 -1.29 4.16 -13.31
C LEU A 131 -1.78 5.54 -12.88
N ALA A 132 -1.00 6.24 -12.06
CA ALA A 132 -1.34 7.59 -11.59
C ALA A 132 -1.53 8.56 -12.74
N LEU A 133 -0.57 8.62 -13.67
CA LEU A 133 -0.64 9.45 -14.87
C LEU A 133 -1.79 9.05 -15.80
N ARG A 134 -2.02 7.74 -15.99
CA ARG A 134 -3.09 7.23 -16.87
C ARG A 134 -4.49 7.51 -16.33
N CYS A 135 -4.68 7.34 -15.02
CA CYS A 135 -5.99 7.49 -14.36
C CYS A 135 -6.20 8.90 -13.81
N ASN A 136 -5.18 9.77 -13.91
CA ASN A 136 -5.16 11.15 -13.36
C ASN A 136 -5.57 11.19 -11.87
N VAL A 137 -4.91 10.36 -11.05
CA VAL A 137 -5.16 10.25 -9.60
C VAL A 137 -3.88 10.48 -8.82
N PRO A 138 -3.94 11.08 -7.61
CA PRO A 138 -2.76 11.29 -6.78
C PRO A 138 -2.18 9.97 -6.27
N VAL A 139 -0.86 9.98 -6.06
CA VAL A 139 -0.10 8.94 -5.34
C VAL A 139 0.19 9.45 -3.94
N VAL A 140 -0.19 8.66 -2.94
CA VAL A 140 0.06 8.96 -1.53
C VAL A 140 1.19 8.07 -1.03
N PRO A 141 2.39 8.62 -0.78
CA PRO A 141 3.48 7.85 -0.17
C PRO A 141 3.13 7.52 1.28
N VAL A 142 3.40 6.30 1.71
CA VAL A 142 3.15 5.86 3.08
C VAL A 142 4.37 5.11 3.60
N SER A 143 4.90 5.50 4.75
CA SER A 143 5.97 4.77 5.42
C SER A 143 5.41 3.90 6.52
N ILE A 144 5.70 2.60 6.45
CA ILE A 144 5.44 1.62 7.52
C ILE A 144 6.78 1.33 8.18
N GLN A 145 6.82 1.43 9.51
CA GLN A 145 8.02 1.15 10.29
C GLN A 145 7.73 0.13 11.37
N GLY A 146 8.76 -0.62 11.76
CA GLY A 146 8.71 -1.64 12.79
C GLY A 146 8.10 -2.97 12.34
N SER A 147 7.56 -3.06 11.12
CA SER A 147 6.99 -4.32 10.61
C SER A 147 8.07 -5.34 10.24
N PHE A 148 9.24 -4.87 9.78
CA PHE A 148 10.39 -5.73 9.47
C PHE A 148 10.92 -6.43 10.72
N GLU A 149 11.10 -5.71 11.83
CA GLU A 149 11.59 -6.24 13.09
C GLU A 149 10.63 -7.27 13.71
N ILE A 150 9.35 -7.17 13.38
CA ILE A 150 8.31 -8.07 13.87
C ILE A 150 8.19 -9.32 13.00
N TRP A 151 8.17 -9.14 11.69
CA TRP A 151 7.99 -10.28 10.78
C TRP A 151 8.71 -10.08 9.44
N PRO A 152 10.05 -10.19 9.42
CA PRO A 152 10.81 -10.14 8.18
C PRO A 152 10.51 -11.36 7.29
N ILE A 153 10.90 -11.28 6.01
CA ILE A 153 10.62 -12.33 5.02
C ILE A 153 11.24 -13.68 5.37
N GLN A 154 12.33 -13.67 6.15
CA GLN A 154 13.07 -14.86 6.55
C GLN A 154 12.39 -15.63 7.69
N GLU A 155 11.51 -14.98 8.43
CA GLU A 155 10.88 -15.57 9.61
C GLU A 155 9.54 -16.23 9.26
N LYS A 156 9.33 -17.44 9.78
CA LYS A 156 8.08 -18.17 9.58
C LYS A 156 6.92 -17.58 10.40
N TRP A 157 7.19 -17.06 11.58
CA TRP A 157 6.21 -16.57 12.52
C TRP A 157 6.53 -15.16 12.99
N PRO A 158 5.51 -14.30 13.18
CA PRO A 158 5.74 -12.97 13.70
C PRO A 158 6.08 -13.00 15.19
N LYS A 159 6.83 -12.01 15.64
CA LYS A 159 6.95 -11.69 17.08
C LYS A 159 5.63 -11.17 17.59
N LEU A 160 5.27 -11.55 18.82
CA LEU A 160 4.00 -11.16 19.43
C LEU A 160 3.97 -9.68 19.85
N THR A 161 5.14 -9.09 20.10
CA THR A 161 5.26 -7.71 20.57
C THR A 161 6.28 -6.95 19.71
N GLY A 162 6.15 -5.63 19.71
CA GLY A 162 7.05 -4.72 18.99
C GLY A 162 6.46 -3.32 18.96
N LYS A 163 7.03 -2.45 18.15
CA LYS A 163 6.47 -1.12 17.89
C LYS A 163 6.28 -0.95 16.40
N THR A 164 5.13 -0.42 15.99
CA THR A 164 4.88 -0.11 14.59
C THR A 164 4.35 1.31 14.43
N SER A 165 4.64 1.90 13.30
CA SER A 165 4.00 3.15 12.90
C SER A 165 3.63 3.14 11.43
N CYS A 166 2.66 4.00 11.07
CA CYS A 166 2.24 4.25 9.71
C CYS A 166 2.17 5.76 9.52
N THR A 167 3.04 6.31 8.68
CA THR A 167 3.10 7.75 8.39
C THR A 167 2.65 8.00 6.96
N ILE A 168 1.59 8.78 6.81
CA ILE A 168 0.99 9.14 5.51
C ILE A 168 1.59 10.46 5.07
N GLY A 169 2.27 10.44 3.93
CA GLY A 169 2.91 11.62 3.34
C GLY A 169 1.93 12.46 2.52
N LYS A 170 2.42 13.60 2.05
CA LYS A 170 1.66 14.47 1.16
C LYS A 170 1.43 13.78 -0.18
N PRO A 171 0.22 13.89 -0.75
CA PRO A 171 -0.06 13.31 -2.07
C PRO A 171 0.74 14.01 -3.16
N ILE A 172 1.22 13.22 -4.12
CA ILE A 172 1.91 13.67 -5.33
C ILE A 172 0.88 13.64 -6.46
N TYR A 173 0.65 14.77 -7.11
CA TYR A 173 -0.38 14.90 -8.13
C TYR A 173 0.21 14.75 -9.54
N PRO A 174 -0.45 14.01 -10.45
CA PRO A 174 -0.03 13.93 -11.86
C PRO A 174 0.13 15.30 -12.55
N SER A 175 -0.64 16.29 -12.12
CA SER A 175 -0.56 17.67 -12.66
C SER A 175 0.80 18.34 -12.44
N GLU A 176 1.57 17.91 -11.45
CA GLU A 176 2.92 18.42 -11.19
C GLU A 176 3.91 18.06 -12.31
N PHE A 177 3.58 17.05 -13.11
CA PHE A 177 4.39 16.54 -14.22
C PHE A 177 3.79 16.90 -15.60
N SER A 178 2.81 17.82 -15.63
CA SER A 178 2.16 18.26 -16.86
C SER A 178 3.17 18.96 -17.78
N GLY A 179 3.12 18.63 -19.08
CA GLY A 179 4.07 19.19 -20.07
C GLY A 179 5.32 18.35 -20.31
N MET A 180 5.61 17.35 -19.48
CA MET A 180 6.67 16.37 -19.73
C MET A 180 6.23 15.31 -20.74
N LYS A 181 7.18 14.71 -21.46
CA LYS A 181 6.90 13.51 -22.24
C LYS A 181 6.51 12.38 -21.29
N LYS A 182 5.65 11.47 -21.77
CA LYS A 182 5.08 10.39 -20.95
C LYS A 182 6.12 9.61 -20.14
N HIS A 183 7.25 9.26 -20.75
CA HIS A 183 8.30 8.49 -20.07
C HIS A 183 9.00 9.33 -19.00
N GLU A 184 9.35 10.56 -19.33
CA GLU A 184 9.97 11.52 -18.41
C GLU A 184 9.06 11.78 -17.17
N ALA A 185 7.75 11.96 -17.39
CA ALA A 185 6.78 12.12 -16.33
C ALA A 185 6.68 10.89 -15.41
N MET A 186 6.74 9.67 -15.99
CA MET A 186 6.72 8.43 -15.21
C MET A 186 7.97 8.30 -14.34
N ASP A 187 9.15 8.59 -14.89
CA ASP A 187 10.42 8.50 -14.17
C ASP A 187 10.47 9.57 -13.06
N ALA A 188 10.10 10.82 -13.37
CA ALA A 188 10.07 11.92 -12.42
C ALA A 188 9.09 11.67 -11.25
N LEU A 189 7.89 11.12 -11.53
CA LEU A 189 6.94 10.75 -10.48
C LEU A 189 7.48 9.59 -9.63
N THR A 190 8.16 8.62 -10.24
CA THR A 190 8.76 7.48 -9.51
C THR A 190 9.87 7.98 -8.58
N GLU A 191 10.71 8.88 -9.05
CA GLU A 191 11.77 9.51 -8.25
C GLU A 191 11.19 10.35 -7.10
N ALA A 192 10.17 11.17 -7.36
CA ALA A 192 9.47 11.94 -6.36
C ALA A 192 8.84 11.04 -5.28
N LEU A 193 8.26 9.90 -5.69
CA LEU A 193 7.71 8.91 -4.75
C LEU A 193 8.81 8.27 -3.90
N LEU A 194 9.93 7.87 -4.49
CA LEU A 194 11.07 7.29 -3.76
C LEU A 194 11.60 8.27 -2.71
N LYS A 195 11.85 9.51 -3.12
CA LYS A 195 12.31 10.57 -2.22
C LYS A 195 11.33 10.79 -1.06
N ALA A 196 10.03 10.86 -1.35
CA ALA A 196 9.02 11.02 -0.32
C ALA A 196 8.97 9.85 0.68
N LEU A 197 9.15 8.60 0.22
CA LEU A 197 9.22 7.43 1.08
C LEU A 197 10.46 7.47 1.98
N GLN A 198 11.63 7.84 1.45
CA GLN A 198 12.86 7.98 2.21
C GLN A 198 12.75 9.06 3.30
N GLU A 199 12.22 10.25 2.94
CA GLU A 199 11.99 11.33 3.91
C GLU A 199 11.03 10.94 5.04
N LEU A 200 9.99 10.13 4.73
CA LEU A 200 9.05 9.63 5.73
C LEU A 200 9.69 8.58 6.65
N GLN A 201 10.61 7.77 6.12
CA GLN A 201 11.35 6.78 6.90
C GLN A 201 12.29 7.44 7.90
N GLU A 202 12.99 8.50 7.50
CA GLU A 202 13.89 9.27 8.38
C GLU A 202 13.14 9.99 9.51
N LYS A 203 11.96 10.57 9.23
CA LYS A 203 11.16 11.31 10.21
C LYS A 203 10.46 10.43 11.25
N GLY A 204 10.35 9.16 11.00
CA GLY A 204 9.67 8.22 11.89
C GLY A 204 10.61 7.50 12.87
N GLN A 205 11.92 7.77 12.80
CA GLN A 205 12.92 7.28 13.78
C GLN A 205 12.92 8.25 15.03
#